data_95952101c7aab391b81241f608a18bbf
#
_entry.id   95952101c7aab391b81241f608a18bbf
#
_cell.length_a   1.000
_cell.length_b   1.000
_cell.length_c   1.000
_cell.angle_alpha   90.00
_cell.angle_beta   90.00
_cell.angle_gamma   90.00
#
_symmetry.space_group_name_H-M   'P 1'
#
loop_
_entity.id
_entity.type
_entity.pdbx_description
1 polymer ?
#
loop_
_entity_poly.entity_id
_entity_poly.type
_entity_poly.pdbx_seq_one_letter_code
_entity_poly.pdbx_strand_id
1 'polypeptide(L)'
;MNTDIETLKREVKHLPPLARKRAERELGLPVAPAGEHKVFVYGTLLTGEGNARWARDARRQRAWTTGTIYAIGCGFPAFEPKGTTHVVGEVLTADDEAFASMDRLEGYPRLYRREKIRCYLEGGGCVSAWVYVMNRLPDGAKPIECGDWRKFRRGIG
;
A
#
# COMPACT_ATOMS: atom_id res chain seq x y z
N MET A 1 -2.27 -18.27 40.55
CA MET A 1 -1.09 -18.34 39.67
C MET A 1 -1.03 -17.07 38.84
N ASN A 2 -0.12 -16.21 39.18
CA ASN A 2 0.11 -15.03 38.36
C ASN A 2 1.08 -15.43 37.24
N THR A 3 0.54 -15.72 36.07
CA THR A 3 1.38 -15.77 34.87
C THR A 3 1.87 -14.35 34.67
N ASP A 4 3.18 -14.17 34.77
CA ASP A 4 3.81 -12.88 34.66
C ASP A 4 3.47 -12.26 33.29
N ILE A 5 2.87 -11.06 33.30
CA ILE A 5 2.52 -10.30 32.11
C ILE A 5 3.73 -10.14 31.17
N GLU A 6 4.93 -10.01 31.74
CA GLU A 6 6.16 -9.89 30.95
C GLU A 6 6.48 -11.20 30.19
N THR A 7 6.21 -12.35 30.79
CA THR A 7 6.38 -13.65 30.10
C THR A 7 5.39 -13.78 28.93
N LEU A 8 4.13 -13.42 29.14
CA LEU A 8 3.11 -13.42 28.09
C LEU A 8 3.47 -12.48 26.94
N LYS A 9 3.95 -11.29 27.23
CA LYS A 9 4.42 -10.34 26.23
C LYS A 9 5.57 -10.90 25.39
N ARG A 10 6.49 -11.65 26.00
CA ARG A 10 7.59 -12.29 25.28
C ARG A 10 7.10 -13.38 24.34
N GLU A 11 6.20 -14.22 24.79
CA GLU A 11 5.64 -15.30 23.99
C GLU A 11 4.87 -14.76 22.78
N VAL A 12 4.06 -13.72 22.99
CA VAL A 12 3.26 -13.10 21.95
C VAL A 12 4.11 -12.42 20.88
N LYS A 13 5.28 -11.89 21.25
CA LYS A 13 6.20 -11.24 20.28
C LYS A 13 6.68 -12.16 19.16
N HIS A 14 6.70 -13.45 19.39
CA HIS A 14 7.17 -14.44 18.41
C HIS A 14 6.07 -14.89 17.46
N LEU A 15 4.81 -14.47 17.68
CA LEU A 15 3.71 -14.83 16.82
C LEU A 15 3.70 -13.99 15.53
N PRO A 16 3.20 -14.53 14.42
CA PRO A 16 2.93 -13.74 13.22
C PRO A 16 2.01 -12.54 13.53
N PRO A 17 2.10 -11.44 12.81
CA PRO A 17 1.39 -10.19 13.16
C PRO A 17 -0.11 -10.34 13.45
N LEU A 18 -0.83 -11.13 12.66
CA LEU A 18 -2.27 -11.38 12.89
C LEU A 18 -2.55 -12.15 14.16
N ALA A 19 -1.82 -13.25 14.36
CA ALA A 19 -1.94 -14.08 15.55
C ALA A 19 -1.53 -13.31 16.80
N ARG A 20 -0.53 -12.45 16.67
CA ARG A 20 -0.06 -11.58 17.73
C ARG A 20 -1.12 -10.58 18.16
N LYS A 21 -1.72 -9.83 17.24
CA LYS A 21 -2.80 -8.88 17.52
C LYS A 21 -3.98 -9.54 18.21
N ARG A 22 -4.36 -10.72 17.73
CA ARG A 22 -5.45 -11.51 18.31
C ARG A 22 -5.13 -11.94 19.73
N ALA A 23 -3.92 -12.47 19.95
CA ALA A 23 -3.48 -12.91 21.27
C ALA A 23 -3.37 -11.75 22.26
N GLU A 24 -2.84 -10.60 21.84
CA GLU A 24 -2.77 -9.40 22.66
C GLU A 24 -4.16 -8.92 23.09
N ARG A 25 -5.13 -8.98 22.18
CA ARG A 25 -6.52 -8.60 22.46
C ARG A 25 -7.20 -9.57 23.42
N GLU A 26 -7.05 -10.88 23.19
CA GLU A 26 -7.64 -11.92 24.03
C GLU A 26 -7.05 -11.94 25.44
N LEU A 27 -5.76 -11.62 25.58
CA LEU A 27 -5.08 -11.59 26.88
C LEU A 27 -5.21 -10.24 27.59
N GLY A 28 -5.85 -9.25 26.98
CA GLY A 28 -5.98 -7.90 27.55
C GLY A 28 -4.64 -7.19 27.73
N LEU A 29 -3.63 -7.57 26.94
CA LEU A 29 -2.32 -6.94 26.97
C LEU A 29 -2.40 -5.53 26.33
N PRO A 30 -1.58 -4.54 26.81
CA PRO A 30 -1.50 -3.26 26.15
C PRO A 30 -1.03 -3.47 24.71
N VAL A 31 -1.90 -3.14 23.77
CA VAL A 31 -1.53 -3.15 22.36
C VAL A 31 -0.66 -1.93 22.10
N ALA A 32 0.59 -2.13 21.68
CA ALA A 32 1.42 -1.03 21.22
C ALA A 32 0.65 -0.28 20.12
N PRO A 33 0.63 1.07 20.11
CA PRO A 33 -0.01 1.78 19.04
C PRO A 33 0.54 1.28 17.72
N ALA A 34 -0.37 0.80 16.86
CA ALA A 34 0.02 0.33 15.52
C ALA A 34 0.66 1.50 14.78
N GLY A 35 1.84 1.31 14.23
CA GLY A 35 2.47 2.30 13.38
C GLY A 35 1.54 2.67 12.23
N GLU A 36 1.50 3.93 11.87
CA GLU A 36 0.75 4.38 10.71
C GLU A 36 1.70 4.57 9.53
N HIS A 37 1.34 3.98 8.42
CA HIS A 37 2.08 4.08 7.17
C HIS A 37 1.18 4.63 6.08
N LYS A 38 1.61 5.68 5.42
CA LYS A 38 0.90 6.22 4.28
C LYS A 38 1.45 5.62 3.01
N VAL A 39 0.55 5.06 2.20
CA VAL A 39 0.90 4.37 0.95
C VAL A 39 0.02 4.91 -0.17
N PHE A 40 0.65 5.40 -1.22
CA PHE A 40 -0.05 5.80 -2.44
C PHE A 40 -0.25 4.57 -3.33
N VAL A 41 -1.49 4.27 -3.64
CA VAL A 41 -1.86 3.16 -4.54
C VAL A 41 -2.48 3.70 -5.82
N TYR A 42 -2.17 3.06 -6.93
CA TYR A 42 -2.53 3.55 -8.27
C TYR A 42 -3.09 2.47 -9.19
N GLY A 43 -3.26 1.25 -8.70
CA GLY A 43 -3.64 0.11 -9.50
C GLY A 43 -4.61 -0.82 -8.80
N THR A 44 -4.25 -2.08 -8.66
CA THR A 44 -5.14 -3.13 -8.15
C THR A 44 -5.51 -3.01 -6.67
N LEU A 45 -4.80 -2.18 -5.90
CA LEU A 45 -5.16 -1.87 -4.50
C LEU A 45 -6.17 -0.73 -4.36
N LEU A 46 -6.53 -0.06 -5.45
CA LEU A 46 -7.55 0.99 -5.45
C LEU A 46 -8.91 0.43 -5.02
N THR A 47 -9.74 1.28 -4.42
CA THR A 47 -11.11 0.92 -4.04
C THR A 47 -11.86 0.33 -5.23
N GLY A 48 -12.47 -0.84 -5.02
CA GLY A 48 -13.23 -1.54 -6.05
C GLY A 48 -12.39 -2.40 -6.98
N GLU A 49 -11.07 -2.37 -6.87
CA GLU A 49 -10.19 -3.21 -7.67
C GLU A 49 -9.89 -4.55 -7.00
N GLY A 50 -9.33 -5.49 -7.77
CA GLY A 50 -9.20 -6.89 -7.36
C GLY A 50 -8.43 -7.15 -6.07
N ASN A 51 -7.46 -6.30 -5.74
CA ASN A 51 -6.62 -6.45 -4.55
C ASN A 51 -6.97 -5.48 -3.42
N ALA A 52 -8.04 -4.70 -3.54
CA ALA A 52 -8.45 -3.74 -2.52
C ALA A 52 -8.66 -4.39 -1.15
N ARG A 53 -9.07 -5.64 -1.10
CA ARG A 53 -9.29 -6.43 0.12
C ARG A 53 -8.03 -6.58 0.99
N TRP A 54 -6.85 -6.50 0.42
CA TRP A 54 -5.59 -6.63 1.16
C TRP A 54 -5.33 -5.48 2.12
N ALA A 55 -6.03 -4.36 1.91
CA ALA A 55 -5.94 -3.17 2.76
C ALA A 55 -7.34 -2.62 3.10
N ARG A 56 -8.34 -3.49 3.25
CA ARG A 56 -9.73 -3.09 3.46
C ARG A 56 -9.96 -2.28 4.74
N ASP A 57 -9.13 -2.48 5.75
CA ASP A 57 -9.26 -1.77 7.04
C ASP A 57 -8.47 -0.46 7.06
N ALA A 58 -7.75 -0.15 5.99
CA ALA A 58 -7.01 1.11 5.88
C ALA A 58 -7.96 2.26 5.54
N ARG A 59 -7.73 3.42 6.15
CA ARG A 59 -8.40 4.65 5.74
C ARG A 59 -7.89 5.07 4.38
N ARG A 60 -8.77 5.58 3.54
CA ARG A 60 -8.47 5.94 2.16
C ARG A 60 -8.86 7.39 1.87
N GLN A 61 -7.99 8.09 1.15
CA GLN A 61 -8.26 9.43 0.64
C GLN A 61 -7.86 9.48 -0.83
N ARG A 62 -8.72 10.04 -1.66
CA ARG A 62 -8.37 10.28 -3.06
C ARG A 62 -7.20 11.24 -3.14
N ALA A 63 -6.26 10.96 -4.02
CA ALA A 63 -5.04 11.72 -4.15
C ALA A 63 -4.49 11.59 -5.57
N TRP A 64 -3.51 12.42 -5.88
CA TRP A 64 -2.75 12.31 -7.11
C TRP A 64 -1.29 12.65 -6.84
N THR A 65 -0.45 12.23 -7.73
CA THR A 65 0.97 12.58 -7.71
C THR A 65 1.44 12.78 -9.15
N THR A 66 2.63 13.33 -9.33
CA THR A 66 3.24 13.40 -10.65
C THR A 66 4.16 12.22 -10.87
N GLY A 67 4.16 11.70 -12.08
CA GLY A 67 4.98 10.55 -12.44
C GLY A 67 4.48 9.92 -13.72
N THR A 68 4.75 8.64 -13.90
CA THR A 68 4.27 7.88 -15.04
C THR A 68 3.82 6.50 -14.58
N ILE A 69 2.63 6.06 -15.00
CA ILE A 69 2.22 4.68 -14.87
C ILE A 69 2.28 3.99 -16.21
N TYR A 70 2.60 2.71 -16.19
CA TYR A 70 2.81 1.91 -17.40
C TYR A 70 1.89 0.70 -17.41
N ALA A 71 1.32 0.43 -18.58
CA ALA A 71 0.70 -0.86 -18.86
C ALA A 71 1.80 -1.85 -19.20
N ILE A 72 1.85 -2.96 -18.46
CA ILE A 72 2.92 -3.96 -18.61
C ILE A 72 2.41 -5.33 -19.08
N GLY A 73 1.14 -5.39 -19.46
CA GLY A 73 0.57 -6.57 -20.09
C GLY A 73 0.16 -7.71 -19.17
N CYS A 74 0.11 -7.48 -17.86
CA CYS A 74 -0.20 -8.56 -16.90
C CYS A 74 -1.27 -8.18 -15.84
N GLY A 75 -2.21 -7.31 -16.22
CA GLY A 75 -3.36 -7.01 -15.37
C GLY A 75 -3.11 -6.07 -14.20
N PHE A 76 -1.92 -5.52 -14.08
CA PHE A 76 -1.57 -4.49 -13.10
C PHE A 76 -0.56 -3.50 -13.71
N PRO A 77 -0.54 -2.24 -13.24
CA PRO A 77 0.38 -1.23 -13.74
C PRO A 77 1.70 -1.21 -12.99
N ALA A 78 2.69 -0.55 -13.57
CA ALA A 78 3.92 -0.16 -12.90
C ALA A 78 3.98 1.36 -12.79
N PHE A 79 4.72 1.88 -11.84
CA PHE A 79 4.88 3.31 -11.58
C PHE A 79 6.37 3.68 -11.58
N GLU A 80 6.66 4.85 -12.18
CA GLU A 80 7.95 5.52 -12.03
C GLU A 80 7.73 6.95 -11.53
N PRO A 81 8.52 7.41 -10.55
CA PRO A 81 8.42 8.78 -10.04
C PRO A 81 9.10 9.80 -10.98
N LYS A 82 8.97 9.59 -12.27
CA LYS A 82 9.53 10.44 -13.33
C LYS A 82 8.43 10.87 -14.27
N GLY A 83 8.47 12.12 -14.72
CA GLY A 83 7.48 12.65 -15.63
C GLY A 83 6.53 13.61 -14.95
N THR A 84 5.62 14.17 -15.72
CA THR A 84 4.71 15.23 -15.29
C THR A 84 3.24 14.86 -15.39
N THR A 85 2.94 13.60 -15.71
CA THR A 85 1.56 13.12 -15.77
C THR A 85 0.96 13.12 -14.37
N HIS A 86 -0.28 13.57 -14.25
CA HIS A 86 -1.04 13.44 -13.03
C HIS A 86 -1.52 11.99 -12.91
N VAL A 87 -0.92 11.26 -11.98
CA VAL A 87 -1.29 9.88 -11.68
C VAL A 87 -2.33 9.90 -10.58
N VAL A 88 -3.52 9.42 -10.89
CA VAL A 88 -4.66 9.39 -9.96
C VAL A 88 -4.62 8.13 -9.12
N GLY A 89 -4.85 8.29 -7.84
CA GLY A 89 -4.83 7.15 -6.92
C GLY A 89 -5.48 7.47 -5.59
N GLU A 90 -5.06 6.73 -4.60
CA GLU A 90 -5.53 6.88 -3.22
C GLU A 90 -4.34 6.80 -2.27
N VAL A 91 -4.36 7.61 -1.21
CA VAL A 91 -3.44 7.45 -0.08
C VAL A 91 -4.14 6.62 0.98
N LEU A 92 -3.56 5.47 1.28
CA LEU A 92 -4.02 4.58 2.34
C LEU A 92 -3.23 4.90 3.60
N THR A 93 -3.94 4.98 4.73
CA THR A 93 -3.31 4.98 6.06
C THR A 93 -3.42 3.57 6.59
N ALA A 94 -2.32 2.85 6.58
CA ALA A 94 -2.25 1.43 6.91
C ALA A 94 -1.49 1.23 8.21
N ASP A 95 -1.92 0.26 9.00
CA ASP A 95 -1.14 -0.20 10.15
C ASP A 95 0.02 -1.10 9.69
N ASP A 96 0.86 -1.52 10.63
CA ASP A 96 2.02 -2.37 10.34
C ASP A 96 1.64 -3.67 9.63
N GLU A 97 0.51 -4.26 10.01
CA GLU A 97 0.03 -5.51 9.44
C GLU A 97 -0.45 -5.34 8.00
N ALA A 98 -1.26 -4.32 7.73
CA ALA A 98 -1.72 -4.01 6.39
C ALA A 98 -0.55 -3.65 5.48
N PHE A 99 0.42 -2.89 5.99
CA PHE A 99 1.62 -2.54 5.23
C PHE A 99 2.45 -3.78 4.88
N ALA A 100 2.65 -4.69 5.85
CA ALA A 100 3.36 -5.94 5.60
C ALA A 100 2.63 -6.82 4.58
N SER A 101 1.29 -6.83 4.60
CA SER A 101 0.48 -7.56 3.61
C SER A 101 0.65 -6.97 2.21
N MET A 102 0.68 -5.65 2.09
CA MET A 102 0.95 -4.99 0.82
C MET A 102 2.35 -5.31 0.29
N ASP A 103 3.36 -5.29 1.15
CA ASP A 103 4.73 -5.67 0.78
C ASP A 103 4.78 -7.08 0.19
N ARG A 104 4.07 -8.01 0.78
CA ARG A 104 4.01 -9.39 0.28
C ARG A 104 3.29 -9.48 -1.07
N LEU A 105 2.18 -8.76 -1.21
CA LEU A 105 1.42 -8.73 -2.45
C LEU A 105 2.27 -8.19 -3.60
N GLU A 106 3.04 -7.13 -3.35
CA GLU A 106 3.87 -6.47 -4.36
C GLU A 106 5.22 -7.17 -4.58
N GLY A 107 5.52 -8.21 -3.79
CA GLY A 107 6.79 -8.91 -3.90
C GLY A 107 7.99 -8.05 -3.50
N TYR A 108 7.79 -7.19 -2.50
CA TYR A 108 8.85 -6.34 -1.96
C TYR A 108 9.90 -7.19 -1.22
N PRO A 109 11.20 -6.94 -1.39
CA PRO A 109 11.82 -5.93 -2.26
C PRO A 109 12.23 -6.44 -3.65
N ARG A 110 11.87 -7.65 -4.02
CA ARG A 110 12.37 -8.32 -5.25
C ARG A 110 11.74 -7.79 -6.53
N LEU A 111 10.41 -7.74 -6.58
CA LEU A 111 9.67 -7.28 -7.76
C LEU A 111 9.47 -5.77 -7.74
N TYR A 112 9.02 -5.25 -6.60
CA TYR A 112 8.83 -3.82 -6.37
C TYR A 112 9.71 -3.36 -5.21
N ARG A 113 10.21 -2.12 -5.31
CA ARG A 113 10.80 -1.39 -4.19
C ARG A 113 9.82 -0.32 -3.73
N ARG A 114 10.10 0.28 -2.59
CA ARG A 114 9.31 1.40 -2.06
C ARG A 114 10.12 2.69 -2.15
N GLU A 115 9.48 3.75 -2.61
CA GLU A 115 10.03 5.10 -2.60
C GLU A 115 9.06 6.06 -1.94
N LYS A 116 9.56 7.09 -1.28
CA LYS A 116 8.73 8.16 -0.71
C LYS A 116 8.48 9.23 -1.75
N ILE A 117 7.22 9.60 -1.92
CA ILE A 117 6.79 10.63 -2.87
C ILE A 117 5.83 11.59 -2.19
N ARG A 118 5.69 12.77 -2.77
CA ARG A 118 4.69 13.74 -2.35
C ARG A 118 3.39 13.48 -3.11
N CYS A 119 2.31 13.35 -2.36
CA CYS A 119 0.97 13.17 -2.91
C CYS A 119 0.10 14.35 -2.53
N TYR A 120 -0.80 14.72 -3.42
CA TYR A 120 -1.73 15.82 -3.22
C TYR A 120 -3.13 15.25 -2.99
N LEU A 121 -3.72 15.62 -1.86
CA LEU A 121 -5.04 15.11 -1.46
C LEU A 121 -6.14 15.88 -2.17
N GLU A 122 -7.18 15.19 -2.62
CA GLU A 122 -8.33 15.81 -3.30
C GLU A 122 -9.01 16.85 -2.42
N GLY A 123 -9.09 16.59 -1.11
CA GLY A 123 -9.66 17.53 -0.13
C GLY A 123 -8.77 18.70 0.24
N GLY A 124 -7.57 18.80 -0.33
CA GLY A 124 -6.57 19.83 -0.05
C GLY A 124 -5.42 19.32 0.79
N GLY A 125 -4.27 20.00 0.65
CA GLY A 125 -3.05 19.61 1.35
C GLY A 125 -2.24 18.54 0.62
N CYS A 126 -1.07 18.25 1.15
CA CYS A 126 -0.18 17.22 0.61
C CYS A 126 0.40 16.39 1.74
N VAL A 127 0.76 15.15 1.41
CA VAL A 127 1.38 14.21 2.33
C VAL A 127 2.54 13.50 1.64
N SER A 128 3.51 13.05 2.44
CA SER A 128 4.54 12.13 1.96
C SER A 128 4.01 10.70 2.15
N ALA A 129 4.12 9.89 1.12
CA ALA A 129 3.65 8.51 1.14
C ALA A 129 4.63 7.58 0.45
N TRP A 130 4.61 6.33 0.86
CA TRP A 130 5.30 5.27 0.15
C TRP A 130 4.57 4.94 -1.14
N VAL A 131 5.33 4.63 -2.18
CA VAL A 131 4.78 4.09 -3.44
C VAL A 131 5.61 2.88 -3.85
N TYR A 132 4.94 1.87 -4.38
CA TYR A 132 5.62 0.70 -4.93
C TYR A 132 6.07 1.00 -6.36
N VAL A 133 7.37 0.88 -6.58
CA VAL A 133 8.00 1.11 -7.89
C VAL A 133 8.61 -0.20 -8.36
N MET A 134 8.26 -0.63 -9.57
CA MET A 134 8.82 -1.85 -10.13
C MET A 134 10.33 -1.70 -10.33
N ASN A 135 11.10 -2.65 -9.86
CA ASN A 135 12.56 -2.59 -9.92
C ASN A 135 13.08 -2.54 -11.36
N ARG A 136 12.40 -3.23 -12.25
CA ARG A 136 12.73 -3.25 -13.67
C ARG A 136 11.45 -3.30 -14.50
N LEU A 137 11.23 -2.28 -15.33
CA LEU A 137 10.12 -2.29 -16.27
C LEU A 137 10.36 -3.37 -17.35
N PRO A 138 9.35 -4.19 -17.65
CA PRO A 138 9.49 -5.16 -18.74
C PRO A 138 9.56 -4.46 -20.10
N ASP A 139 10.15 -5.13 -21.06
CA ASP A 139 10.17 -4.68 -22.45
C ASP A 139 8.73 -4.57 -22.96
N GLY A 140 8.44 -3.50 -23.69
CA GLY A 140 7.10 -3.24 -24.21
C GLY A 140 6.16 -2.53 -23.23
N ALA A 141 6.64 -2.13 -22.04
CA ALA A 141 5.87 -1.29 -21.14
C ALA A 141 5.46 0.02 -21.84
N LYS A 142 4.17 0.36 -21.78
CA LYS A 142 3.62 1.55 -22.43
C LYS A 142 3.07 2.52 -21.43
N PRO A 143 3.44 3.81 -21.52
CA PRO A 143 2.88 4.84 -20.64
C PRO A 143 1.36 4.92 -20.76
N ILE A 144 0.69 5.05 -19.63
CA ILE A 144 -0.74 5.32 -19.56
C ILE A 144 -0.90 6.85 -19.46
N GLU A 145 -1.13 7.50 -20.58
CA GLU A 145 -1.08 8.97 -20.68
C GLU A 145 -2.16 9.67 -19.86
N CYS A 146 -3.33 9.04 -19.66
CA CYS A 146 -4.38 9.62 -18.82
C CYS A 146 -4.06 9.58 -17.33
N GLY A 147 -3.05 8.79 -16.92
CA GLY A 147 -2.65 8.68 -15.53
C GLY A 147 -3.65 7.98 -14.60
N ASP A 148 -4.67 7.35 -15.15
CA ASP A 148 -5.74 6.71 -14.38
C ASP A 148 -5.89 5.25 -14.82
N TRP A 149 -5.46 4.33 -13.97
CA TRP A 149 -5.51 2.90 -14.23
C TRP A 149 -6.92 2.39 -14.52
N ARG A 150 -7.92 2.86 -13.76
CA ARG A 150 -9.30 2.43 -13.94
C ARG A 150 -9.86 2.83 -15.29
N LYS A 151 -9.61 4.08 -15.71
CA LYS A 151 -10.03 4.58 -17.03
C LYS A 151 -9.34 3.80 -18.14
N PHE A 152 -8.04 3.60 -18.01
CA PHE A 152 -7.27 2.80 -18.97
C PHE A 152 -7.84 1.39 -19.11
N ARG A 153 -8.09 0.72 -17.99
CA ARG A 153 -8.59 -0.66 -17.98
C ARG A 153 -10.00 -0.77 -18.58
N ARG A 154 -10.81 0.28 -18.47
CA ARG A 154 -12.16 0.35 -19.06
C ARG A 154 -12.15 0.80 -20.52
N GLY A 155 -10.99 1.11 -21.09
CA GLY A 155 -10.89 1.59 -22.45
C GLY A 155 -11.32 3.05 -22.64
N ILE A 156 -11.35 3.84 -21.58
CA ILE A 156 -11.81 5.25 -21.62
C ILE A 156 -10.63 6.22 -21.72
N GLY A 157 -9.44 5.77 -21.40
CA GLY A 157 -8.27 6.63 -21.32
C GLY A 157 -7.19 6.34 -22.33
#